data_73c11bbe4c8dd5107f95c020d5d61aec
#
_entry.id   73c11bbe4c8dd5107f95c020d5d61aec
#
_cell.length_a   1.000
_cell.length_b   1.000
_cell.length_c   1.000
_cell.angle_alpha   90.00
_cell.angle_beta   90.00
_cell.angle_gamma   90.00
#
_symmetry.space_group_name_H-M   'P 1'
#
loop_
_entity.id
_entity.type
_entity.pdbx_description
1 polymer ?
#
loop_
_entity_poly.entity_id
_entity_poly.type
_entity_poly.pdbx_seq_one_letter_code
_entity_poly.pdbx_strand_id
1 'polypeptide(L)' 'MTPREYHHPTAEEMSLTRVLGALSDPTRLEMIRRLADGLEHDSLELADDLPRSTLTYHTRILREAGVTWTRGEGRAC' A
#
# COMPACT_ATOMS: atom_id res chain seq x y z
N MET A 1 -13.21 -3.74 -20.62
CA MET A 1 -12.33 -2.72 -20.00
C MET A 1 -11.11 -3.38 -19.42
N THR A 2 -9.92 -2.83 -19.69
CA THR A 2 -8.67 -3.37 -19.18
C THR A 2 -8.53 -2.98 -17.71
N PRO A 3 -8.14 -3.89 -16.81
CA PRO A 3 -7.87 -3.54 -15.43
C PRO A 3 -6.78 -2.47 -15.32
N ARG A 4 -6.89 -1.62 -14.32
CA ARG A 4 -5.86 -0.62 -14.06
C ARG A 4 -4.56 -1.31 -13.66
N GLU A 5 -3.47 -0.88 -14.26
CA GLU A 5 -2.15 -1.35 -13.87
C GLU A 5 -1.52 -0.39 -12.88
N TYR A 6 -0.94 -0.93 -11.83
CA TYR A 6 -0.23 -0.16 -10.84
C TYR A 6 1.25 -0.38 -10.98
N HIS A 7 2.02 0.68 -10.80
CA HIS A 7 3.47 0.56 -10.77
C HIS A 7 3.92 -0.11 -9.47
N HIS A 8 4.68 -1.19 -9.62
CA HIS A 8 5.33 -1.85 -8.48
C HIS A 8 6.82 -1.89 -8.77
N PRO A 9 7.66 -1.45 -7.83
CA PRO A 9 9.10 -1.49 -8.04
C PRO A 9 9.61 -2.92 -8.12
N THR A 10 10.62 -3.13 -8.93
CA THR A 10 11.37 -4.39 -8.90
C THR A 10 12.25 -4.41 -7.65
N ALA A 11 12.80 -5.59 -7.32
CA ALA A 11 13.71 -5.69 -6.17
C ALA A 11 14.90 -4.75 -6.32
N GLU A 12 15.35 -4.53 -7.55
CA GLU A 12 16.48 -3.62 -7.81
C GLU A 12 16.12 -2.15 -7.60
N GLU A 13 14.85 -1.80 -7.80
CA GLU A 13 14.37 -0.43 -7.62
C GLU A 13 14.07 -0.10 -6.16
N MET A 14 13.93 -1.11 -5.31
CA MET A 14 13.64 -0.91 -3.89
C MET A 14 14.90 -0.41 -3.16
N SER A 15 14.70 0.49 -2.21
CA SER A 15 15.78 0.95 -1.34
C SER A 15 15.32 0.87 0.11
N LEU A 16 16.25 0.58 1.00
CA LEU A 16 15.97 0.53 2.43
C LEU A 16 15.48 1.88 2.93
N THR A 17 16.08 2.96 2.48
CA THR A 17 15.67 4.32 2.86
C THR A 17 14.22 4.58 2.48
N ARG A 18 13.83 4.18 1.28
CA ARG A 18 12.46 4.37 0.81
C ARG A 18 11.46 3.55 1.61
N VAL A 19 11.81 2.30 1.89
CA VAL A 19 10.96 1.41 2.70
C VAL A 19 10.81 1.99 4.10
N LEU A 20 11.90 2.38 4.74
CA LEU A 20 11.85 2.98 6.07
C LEU A 20 11.06 4.29 6.07
N GLY A 21 11.22 5.10 5.04
CA GLY A 21 10.44 6.33 4.89
C GLY A 21 8.95 6.04 4.79
N ALA A 22 8.55 5.04 4.01
CA ALA A 22 7.15 4.66 3.89
C ALA A 22 6.58 4.17 5.22
N LEU A 23 7.40 3.54 6.05
CA LEU A 23 6.98 3.00 7.35
C LEU A 23 7.13 4.01 8.51
N SER A 24 7.62 5.21 8.25
CA SER A 24 7.85 6.21 9.29
C SER A 24 6.60 7.00 9.66
N ASP A 25 5.44 6.57 9.22
CA ASP A 25 4.15 7.20 9.53
C ASP A 25 3.28 6.23 10.32
N PRO A 26 2.69 6.65 11.46
CA PRO A 26 1.89 5.74 12.28
C PRO A 26 0.68 5.14 11.56
N THR A 27 0.06 5.90 10.66
CA THR A 27 -1.08 5.40 9.89
C THR A 27 -0.63 4.27 8.95
N ARG A 28 0.47 4.47 8.25
CA ARG A 28 0.99 3.44 7.34
C ARG A 28 1.48 2.21 8.11
N LEU A 29 2.09 2.40 9.27
CA LEU A 29 2.46 1.27 10.13
C LEU A 29 1.24 0.45 10.54
N GLU A 30 0.15 1.10 10.92
CA GLU A 30 -1.07 0.38 11.29
C GLU A 30 -1.66 -0.37 10.10
N MET A 31 -1.62 0.21 8.91
CA MET A 31 -2.07 -0.46 7.71
C MET A 31 -1.26 -1.74 7.45
N ILE A 32 0.06 -1.67 7.61
CA ILE A 32 0.93 -2.83 7.44
C ILE A 32 0.65 -3.89 8.50
N ARG A 33 0.40 -3.48 9.74
CA ARG A 33 0.04 -4.43 10.80
C ARG A 33 -1.22 -5.22 10.44
N ARG A 34 -2.22 -4.57 9.86
CA ARG A 34 -3.45 -5.22 9.43
C ARG A 34 -3.22 -6.16 8.24
N LEU A 35 -2.23 -5.88 7.41
CA LEU A 35 -1.85 -6.75 6.29
C LEU A 35 -0.95 -7.90 6.70
N ALA A 36 -0.46 -7.93 7.93
CA ALA A 36 0.52 -8.92 8.38
C ALA A 36 -0.05 -10.33 8.49
N ASP A 37 -1.36 -10.51 8.32
CA ASP A 37 -1.97 -11.83 8.26
C ASP A 37 -1.69 -12.57 6.93
N GLY A 38 -1.06 -11.87 5.96
CA GLY A 38 -0.73 -12.45 4.67
C GLY A 38 -1.91 -12.56 3.71
N LEU A 39 -3.07 -12.03 4.09
CA LEU A 39 -4.26 -12.09 3.26
C LEU A 39 -4.42 -10.82 2.45
N GLU A 40 -5.16 -10.92 1.35
CA GLU A 40 -5.53 -9.76 0.56
C GLU A 40 -6.67 -9.02 1.26
N HIS A 41 -6.58 -7.69 1.30
CA HIS A 41 -7.58 -6.84 1.93
C HIS A 41 -8.06 -5.75 0.98
N ASP A 42 -9.32 -5.34 1.10
CA ASP A 42 -9.77 -4.10 0.49
C ASP A 42 -9.11 -2.95 1.25
N SER A 43 -8.64 -1.93 0.53
CA SER A 43 -7.92 -0.83 1.16
C SER A 43 -8.74 -0.10 2.22
N LEU A 44 -10.06 -0.10 2.12
CA LEU A 44 -10.92 0.51 3.13
C LEU A 44 -10.87 -0.21 4.47
N GLU A 45 -10.52 -1.51 4.48
CA GLU A 45 -10.38 -2.28 5.71
C GLU A 45 -9.11 -1.92 6.48
N LEU A 46 -8.15 -1.28 5.82
CA LEU A 46 -6.85 -0.97 6.42
C LEU A 46 -6.88 0.31 7.24
N ALA A 47 -7.79 1.24 6.91
CA ALA A 47 -7.93 2.51 7.63
C ALA A 47 -9.30 3.10 7.29
N ASP A 48 -10.35 2.57 7.93
CA ASP A 48 -11.75 2.88 7.61
C ASP A 48 -12.19 4.26 8.12
N ASP A 49 -11.42 4.88 8.98
CA ASP A 49 -11.70 6.21 9.53
C ASP A 49 -11.09 7.35 8.72
N LEU A 50 -10.42 7.05 7.61
CA LEU A 50 -9.76 8.07 6.80
C LEU A 50 -10.59 8.46 5.57
N PRO A 51 -10.49 9.72 5.13
CA PRO A 51 -11.03 10.09 3.82
C PRO A 51 -10.38 9.26 2.72
N ARG A 52 -11.13 9.01 1.64
CA ARG A 52 -10.64 8.18 0.53
C ARG A 52 -9.35 8.72 -0.08
N SER A 53 -9.25 10.04 -0.23
CA SER A 53 -8.05 10.66 -0.81
C SER A 53 -6.82 10.43 0.07
N THR A 54 -6.98 10.50 1.38
CA THR A 54 -5.89 10.24 2.33
C THR A 54 -5.48 8.77 2.29
N LEU A 55 -6.46 7.88 2.23
CA LEU A 55 -6.21 6.45 2.11
C LEU A 55 -5.44 6.13 0.82
N THR A 56 -5.87 6.72 -0.30
CA THR A 56 -5.19 6.54 -1.59
C THR A 56 -3.75 7.04 -1.54
N TYR A 57 -3.51 8.16 -0.86
CA TYR A 57 -2.16 8.71 -0.67
C TYR A 57 -1.26 7.72 0.07
N HIS A 58 -1.74 7.16 1.18
CA HIS A 58 -0.95 6.22 1.98
C HIS A 58 -0.71 4.90 1.25
N THR A 59 -1.72 4.36 0.58
CA THR A 59 -1.56 3.10 -0.16
C THR A 59 -0.59 3.26 -1.30
N ARG A 60 -0.59 4.43 -1.96
CA ARG A 60 0.36 4.70 -3.04
C ARG A 60 1.80 4.74 -2.54
N ILE A 61 2.05 5.39 -1.41
CA ILE A 61 3.39 5.46 -0.83
C ILE A 61 3.91 4.07 -0.50
N LEU A 62 3.08 3.24 0.11
CA LEU A 62 3.46 1.87 0.47
C LEU A 62 3.75 1.03 -0.78
N ARG A 63 2.91 1.15 -1.80
CA ARG A 63 3.06 0.40 -3.03
C ARG A 63 4.33 0.81 -3.78
N GLU A 64 4.57 2.10 -3.91
CA GLU A 64 5.74 2.61 -4.65
C GLU A 64 7.06 2.31 -3.94
N ALA A 65 7.02 2.14 -2.62
CA ALA A 65 8.19 1.69 -1.86
C ALA A 65 8.39 0.17 -1.94
N GLY A 66 7.44 -0.57 -2.49
CA GLY A 66 7.51 -2.02 -2.61
C GLY A 66 7.05 -2.78 -1.38
N VAL A 67 6.49 -2.08 -0.39
CA VAL A 67 6.05 -2.71 0.86
C VAL A 67 4.76 -3.48 0.65
N THR A 68 3.88 -3.00 -0.23
CA THR A 68 2.62 -3.65 -0.53
C THR A 68 2.49 -3.90 -2.02
N TRP A 69 1.58 -4.78 -2.37
CA TRP A 69 1.22 -5.06 -3.75
C TRP A 69 -0.28 -4.79 -3.92
N THR A 70 -0.64 -4.05 -4.95
CA THR A 70 -2.04 -3.76 -5.25
C THR A 70 -2.45 -4.52 -6.51
N ARG A 71 -3.51 -5.30 -6.41
CA ARG A 71 -4.05 -6.01 -7.57
C ARG A 71 -4.77 -5.01 -8.48
N GLY A 72 -4.65 -5.19 -9.80
CA GLY A 72 -5.18 -4.25 -10.79
C GLY A 72 -6.71 -4.22 -10.93
N GLU A 73 -7.44 -4.87 -10.04
CA GLU A 73 -8.90 -4.97 -10.07
C GLU A 73 -9.53 -4.14 -8.95
N GLY A 74 -9.11 -2.91 -8.79
CA GLY A 74 -9.69 -2.02 -7.79
C GLY A 74 -8.79 -1.82 -6.59
N ARG A 75 -9.33 -1.99 -5.36
CA ARG A 75 -8.67 -1.55 -4.13
C ARG A 75 -8.00 -2.67 -3.34
N ALA A 76 -7.89 -3.86 -3.89
CA ALA A 76 -7.30 -4.98 -3.15
C ALA A 76 -5.80 -4.81 -2.95
N CYS A 77 -5.34 -5.07 -1.76
CA CYS A 77 -3.94 -4.98 -1.37
C CYS A 77 -3.43 -6.31 -0.83
#